data_eebc06766cc578adb5e98224e61f22c6
#
_entry.id   eebc06766cc578adb5e98224e61f22c6
#
_cell.length_a   1.000
_cell.length_b   1.000
_cell.length_c   1.000
_cell.angle_alpha   90.00
_cell.angle_beta   90.00
_cell.angle_gamma   90.00
#
_symmetry.space_group_name_H-M   'P 1'
#
loop_
_entity.id
_entity.type
_entity.pdbx_description
1 polymer ?
#
loop_
_entity_poly.entity_id
_entity_poly.type
_entity_poly.pdbx_seq_one_letter_code
_entity_poly.pdbx_strand_id
1 'polypeptide(L)'
;MAHFDLPLDELRTWRSRSVEPEDFDVFWADTLAEARGHELGARYEPVETGLRTVEVYDVTFAGFGGHPVKGWLVVPAGARDPLPLVVEFVGYGGGRGLPHTHLLWASAGFAHFVMDTRGQGSGWAGGATADPVGSAPAYPGFLTRGIEDPHAYYYRRVFTDAVRAVEAARAHPLTDAARTAVTGVSQGGGITLAVGALVPDVVAIAPDVPFLCDFPRATTITDRVPYREVGHYLKTHRGSVERVAGTLAYFDGVHFAARGRAPALFSVALEDLTCPPSTVFAAFNAYAGPSKAIEVYDFNDHEGGGPFQEQVQLRWLAVLLTD
;
A
#
# COMPACT_ATOMS: atom_id res chain seq x y z
N MET A 1 21.19 -14.52 -2.34
CA MET A 1 21.17 -14.81 -3.81
C MET A 1 22.11 -13.86 -4.51
N ALA A 2 22.54 -14.14 -5.73
CA ALA A 2 23.28 -13.14 -6.48
C ALA A 2 22.36 -12.03 -7.00
N HIS A 3 22.90 -10.86 -7.24
CA HIS A 3 22.19 -9.78 -7.91
C HIS A 3 21.79 -10.25 -9.32
N PHE A 4 20.49 -10.29 -9.59
CA PHE A 4 19.90 -10.84 -10.82
C PHE A 4 19.34 -9.76 -11.75
N ASP A 5 19.06 -8.57 -11.20
CA ASP A 5 18.53 -7.42 -11.92
C ASP A 5 19.67 -6.53 -12.44
N LEU A 6 19.37 -5.32 -12.82
CA LEU A 6 20.33 -4.35 -13.35
C LEU A 6 21.35 -3.92 -12.28
N PRO A 7 22.57 -3.52 -12.67
CA PRO A 7 23.52 -2.86 -11.78
C PRO A 7 22.92 -1.59 -11.16
N LEU A 8 23.36 -1.22 -9.95
CA LEU A 8 22.79 -0.12 -9.19
C LEU A 8 22.84 1.24 -9.93
N ASP A 9 23.87 1.51 -10.69
CA ASP A 9 24.02 2.72 -11.51
C ASP A 9 22.94 2.77 -12.63
N GLU A 10 22.64 1.65 -13.26
CA GLU A 10 21.56 1.54 -14.24
C GLU A 10 20.18 1.64 -13.56
N LEU A 11 20.00 1.01 -12.39
CA LEU A 11 18.77 1.13 -11.60
C LEU A 11 18.43 2.59 -11.25
N ARG A 12 19.42 3.39 -10.87
CA ARG A 12 19.24 4.81 -10.54
C ARG A 12 18.71 5.66 -11.69
N THR A 13 18.81 5.18 -12.92
CA THR A 13 18.35 5.87 -14.13
C THR A 13 17.22 5.12 -14.85
N TRP A 14 16.85 3.94 -14.36
CA TRP A 14 15.81 3.11 -14.97
C TRP A 14 14.48 3.86 -15.10
N ARG A 15 13.80 3.66 -16.23
CA ARG A 15 12.47 4.21 -16.50
C ARG A 15 11.55 3.07 -16.93
N SER A 16 10.34 3.04 -16.36
CA SER A 16 9.29 2.12 -16.79
C SER A 16 8.89 2.36 -18.25
N ARG A 17 8.44 1.28 -18.88
CA ARG A 17 7.75 1.31 -20.18
C ARG A 17 6.23 1.24 -20.04
N SER A 18 5.72 1.30 -18.82
CA SER A 18 4.28 1.38 -18.57
C SER A 18 3.72 2.65 -19.19
N VAL A 19 2.66 2.51 -19.99
CA VAL A 19 2.01 3.62 -20.67
C VAL A 19 0.80 4.03 -19.84
N GLU A 20 0.79 5.27 -19.38
CA GLU A 20 -0.31 5.81 -18.60
C GLU A 20 -1.56 5.94 -19.44
N PRO A 21 -2.76 5.50 -18.95
CA PRO A 21 -4.03 5.76 -19.61
C PRO A 21 -4.33 7.26 -19.69
N GLU A 22 -4.87 7.70 -20.81
CA GLU A 22 -5.18 9.13 -21.02
C GLU A 22 -6.21 9.68 -20.01
N ASP A 23 -7.11 8.84 -19.52
CA ASP A 23 -8.15 9.16 -18.55
C ASP A 23 -7.81 8.76 -17.10
N PHE A 24 -6.54 8.47 -16.80
CA PHE A 24 -6.11 8.00 -15.48
C PHE A 24 -6.65 8.85 -14.32
N ASP A 25 -6.52 10.17 -14.41
CA ASP A 25 -6.96 11.07 -13.35
C ASP A 25 -8.50 11.11 -13.23
N VAL A 26 -9.21 11.05 -14.36
CA VAL A 26 -10.68 11.00 -14.39
C VAL A 26 -11.17 9.70 -13.78
N PHE A 27 -10.59 8.56 -14.17
CA PHE A 27 -10.93 7.25 -13.62
C PHE A 27 -10.84 7.21 -12.09
N TRP A 28 -9.77 7.77 -11.52
CA TRP A 28 -9.57 7.77 -10.06
C TRP A 28 -10.46 8.82 -9.37
N ALA A 29 -10.66 9.98 -9.98
CA ALA A 29 -11.57 10.98 -9.44
C ALA A 29 -13.01 10.45 -9.36
N ASP A 30 -13.51 9.81 -10.42
CA ASP A 30 -14.85 9.21 -10.47
C ASP A 30 -14.98 8.04 -9.50
N THR A 31 -13.95 7.19 -9.42
CA THR A 31 -13.92 6.07 -8.46
C THR A 31 -14.04 6.54 -7.01
N LEU A 32 -13.31 7.59 -6.64
CA LEU A 32 -13.38 8.13 -5.28
C LEU A 32 -14.68 8.90 -5.02
N ALA A 33 -15.23 9.60 -6.03
CA ALA A 33 -16.52 10.25 -5.92
C ALA A 33 -17.64 9.22 -5.68
N GLU A 34 -17.65 8.11 -6.42
CA GLU A 34 -18.56 6.98 -6.20
C GLU A 34 -18.46 6.45 -4.75
N ALA A 35 -17.26 6.19 -4.27
CA ALA A 35 -17.06 5.67 -2.92
C ALA A 35 -17.51 6.66 -1.83
N ARG A 36 -17.27 7.97 -2.03
CA ARG A 36 -17.71 9.03 -1.11
C ARG A 36 -19.21 9.29 -1.15
N GLY A 37 -19.94 8.78 -2.13
CA GLY A 37 -21.40 8.71 -2.14
C GLY A 37 -21.97 7.84 -1.01
N HIS A 38 -21.16 6.96 -0.43
CA HIS A 38 -21.49 6.19 0.78
C HIS A 38 -20.96 6.92 2.02
N GLU A 39 -21.82 7.05 3.05
CA GLU A 39 -21.37 7.58 4.34
C GLU A 39 -20.21 6.75 4.88
N LEU A 40 -19.17 7.43 5.41
CA LEU A 40 -17.99 6.75 5.95
C LEU A 40 -18.34 5.81 7.11
N GLY A 41 -19.24 6.24 8.00
CA GLY A 41 -19.80 5.45 9.10
C GLY A 41 -18.74 4.80 9.99
N ALA A 42 -17.60 5.47 10.18
CA ALA A 42 -16.50 4.93 10.98
C ALA A 42 -16.91 4.71 12.43
N ARG A 43 -16.70 3.49 12.95
CA ARG A 43 -16.94 3.07 14.32
C ARG A 43 -15.66 2.55 14.92
N TYR A 44 -15.43 2.88 16.20
CA TYR A 44 -14.22 2.54 16.94
C TYR A 44 -14.65 1.84 18.24
N GLU A 45 -14.50 0.52 18.30
CA GLU A 45 -14.90 -0.30 19.43
C GLU A 45 -13.66 -0.63 20.27
N PRO A 46 -13.58 -0.19 21.56
CA PRO A 46 -12.44 -0.53 22.42
C PRO A 46 -12.28 -2.04 22.56
N VAL A 47 -11.04 -2.52 22.53
CA VAL A 47 -10.70 -3.95 22.65
C VAL A 47 -9.79 -4.19 23.85
N GLU A 48 -10.21 -5.10 24.73
CA GLU A 48 -9.39 -5.57 25.85
C GLU A 48 -8.31 -6.53 25.34
N THR A 49 -7.08 -6.06 25.29
CA THR A 49 -5.94 -6.82 24.74
C THR A 49 -4.96 -7.32 25.80
N GLY A 50 -5.08 -6.82 27.04
CA GLY A 50 -4.09 -7.02 28.11
C GLY A 50 -2.85 -6.15 27.98
N LEU A 51 -2.73 -5.34 26.93
CA LEU A 51 -1.65 -4.35 26.76
C LEU A 51 -1.89 -3.17 27.71
N ARG A 52 -0.82 -2.68 28.35
CA ARG A 52 -0.93 -1.60 29.38
C ARG A 52 -0.44 -0.25 28.89
N THR A 53 0.37 -0.23 27.85
CA THR A 53 1.01 0.99 27.33
C THR A 53 0.29 1.56 26.12
N VAL A 54 -0.71 0.86 25.62
CA VAL A 54 -1.54 1.27 24.47
C VAL A 54 -3.00 0.95 24.72
N GLU A 55 -3.88 1.71 24.09
CA GLU A 55 -5.30 1.42 23.90
C GLU A 55 -5.54 1.01 22.46
N VAL A 56 -6.45 0.05 22.24
CA VAL A 56 -6.73 -0.53 20.93
C VAL A 56 -8.21 -0.43 20.63
N TYR A 57 -8.53 -0.06 19.39
CA TYR A 57 -9.89 -0.03 18.87
C TYR A 57 -10.02 -0.93 17.64
N ASP A 58 -11.04 -1.79 17.63
CA ASP A 58 -11.52 -2.45 16.41
C ASP A 58 -12.31 -1.41 15.60
N VAL A 59 -11.77 -1.07 14.43
CA VAL A 59 -12.39 -0.05 13.57
C VAL A 59 -13.13 -0.72 12.44
N THR A 60 -14.33 -0.19 12.13
CA THR A 60 -15.10 -0.56 10.95
C THR A 60 -15.53 0.70 10.21
N PHE A 61 -15.32 0.76 8.91
CA PHE A 61 -15.70 1.90 8.07
C PHE A 61 -16.17 1.44 6.69
N ALA A 62 -16.89 2.31 5.96
CA ALA A 62 -17.35 2.01 4.62
C ALA A 62 -16.23 2.29 3.59
N GLY A 63 -15.76 1.24 2.91
CA GLY A 63 -14.84 1.29 1.80
C GLY A 63 -15.55 1.36 0.44
N PHE A 64 -14.95 0.75 -0.59
CA PHE A 64 -15.54 0.63 -1.92
C PHE A 64 -16.96 0.06 -1.87
N GLY A 65 -17.89 0.71 -2.58
CA GLY A 65 -19.28 0.29 -2.64
C GLY A 65 -20.03 0.32 -1.29
N GLY A 66 -19.52 1.05 -0.31
CA GLY A 66 -20.08 1.08 1.04
C GLY A 66 -19.83 -0.20 1.85
N HIS A 67 -19.04 -1.14 1.33
CA HIS A 67 -18.77 -2.40 2.03
C HIS A 67 -17.93 -2.16 3.30
N PRO A 68 -18.20 -2.92 4.39
CA PRO A 68 -17.45 -2.75 5.63
C PRO A 68 -16.00 -3.22 5.47
N VAL A 69 -15.08 -2.35 5.85
CA VAL A 69 -13.64 -2.63 5.94
C VAL A 69 -13.23 -2.53 7.41
N LYS A 70 -12.36 -3.44 7.84
CA LYS A 70 -11.84 -3.51 9.20
C LYS A 70 -10.47 -2.85 9.31
N GLY A 71 -10.13 -2.38 10.50
CA GLY A 71 -8.80 -1.87 10.84
C GLY A 71 -8.53 -1.97 12.33
N TRP A 72 -7.29 -1.78 12.72
CA TRP A 72 -6.92 -1.51 14.11
C TRP A 72 -6.51 -0.05 14.24
N LEU A 73 -6.98 0.63 15.30
CA LEU A 73 -6.39 1.87 15.75
C LEU A 73 -5.71 1.60 17.09
N VAL A 74 -4.41 1.85 17.17
CA VAL A 74 -3.58 1.67 18.37
C VAL A 74 -3.06 3.03 18.77
N VAL A 75 -3.34 3.45 20.01
CA VAL A 75 -2.88 4.73 20.54
C VAL A 75 -2.16 4.55 21.87
N PRO A 76 -1.19 5.41 22.22
CA PRO A 76 -0.58 5.40 23.55
C PRO A 76 -1.63 5.50 24.66
N ALA A 77 -1.51 4.66 25.69
CA ALA A 77 -2.45 4.64 26.81
C ALA A 77 -2.51 6.00 27.52
N GLY A 78 -3.73 6.46 27.78
CA GLY A 78 -3.97 7.73 28.47
C GLY A 78 -3.76 8.98 27.62
N ALA A 79 -3.59 8.86 26.31
CA ALA A 79 -3.58 9.99 25.39
C ALA A 79 -4.89 10.80 25.51
N ARG A 80 -4.78 12.13 25.52
CA ARG A 80 -5.92 13.05 25.64
C ARG A 80 -5.98 14.07 24.51
N ASP A 81 -4.84 14.35 23.91
CA ASP A 81 -4.70 15.28 22.80
C ASP A 81 -4.49 14.52 21.48
N PRO A 82 -4.88 15.11 20.33
CA PRO A 82 -4.67 14.51 19.03
C PRO A 82 -3.19 14.23 18.74
N LEU A 83 -2.87 13.01 18.37
CA LEU A 83 -1.53 12.51 18.08
C LEU A 83 -1.26 12.53 16.57
N PRO A 84 -0.01 12.76 16.14
CA PRO A 84 0.37 12.49 14.76
C PRO A 84 0.02 11.07 14.38
N LEU A 85 -0.44 10.87 13.15
CA LEU A 85 -1.04 9.63 12.67
C LEU A 85 -0.15 8.93 11.64
N VAL A 86 0.10 7.65 11.85
CA VAL A 86 0.69 6.75 10.85
C VAL A 86 -0.37 5.75 10.41
N VAL A 87 -0.68 5.72 9.12
CA VAL A 87 -1.57 4.72 8.51
C VAL A 87 -0.73 3.69 7.77
N GLU A 88 -0.89 2.42 8.15
CA GLU A 88 -0.14 1.28 7.60
C GLU A 88 -1.04 0.40 6.73
N PHE A 89 -0.52 -0.02 5.59
CA PHE A 89 -1.14 -0.96 4.66
C PHE A 89 -0.38 -2.29 4.64
N VAL A 90 -1.13 -3.39 4.59
CA VAL A 90 -0.62 -4.75 4.79
C VAL A 90 -0.11 -5.36 3.49
N GLY A 91 0.92 -6.18 3.58
CA GLY A 91 1.50 -6.96 2.48
C GLY A 91 0.55 -8.03 1.92
N TYR A 92 0.86 -8.54 0.72
CA TYR A 92 0.03 -9.50 -0.01
C TYR A 92 -0.21 -10.80 0.76
N GLY A 93 -1.46 -11.25 0.75
CA GLY A 93 -1.90 -12.47 1.43
C GLY A 93 -2.11 -12.31 2.94
N GLY A 94 -1.66 -11.22 3.55
CA GLY A 94 -1.89 -10.89 4.94
C GLY A 94 -3.19 -10.13 5.19
N GLY A 95 -3.64 -10.14 6.43
CA GLY A 95 -4.67 -9.26 6.98
C GLY A 95 -4.12 -8.46 8.15
N ARG A 96 -4.96 -7.68 8.80
CA ARG A 96 -4.58 -6.82 9.94
C ARG A 96 -4.03 -7.58 11.16
N GLY A 97 -4.12 -8.91 11.17
CA GLY A 97 -3.60 -9.77 12.24
C GLY A 97 -4.12 -9.42 13.62
N LEU A 98 -3.25 -9.56 14.61
CA LEU A 98 -3.55 -9.29 16.02
C LEU A 98 -2.93 -7.94 16.43
N PRO A 99 -3.63 -7.14 17.26
CA PRO A 99 -3.20 -5.77 17.56
C PRO A 99 -1.85 -5.66 18.27
N HIS A 100 -1.44 -6.68 19.02
CA HIS A 100 -0.15 -6.67 19.71
C HIS A 100 1.07 -6.78 18.78
N THR A 101 0.87 -7.05 17.49
CA THR A 101 1.95 -7.05 16.48
C THR A 101 2.19 -5.66 15.88
N HIS A 102 1.37 -4.65 16.21
CA HIS A 102 1.38 -3.31 15.65
C HIS A 102 1.71 -2.24 16.71
N LEU A 103 2.80 -2.45 17.47
CA LEU A 103 3.13 -1.58 18.61
C LEU A 103 4.17 -0.51 18.30
N LEU A 104 4.88 -0.62 17.18
CA LEU A 104 6.04 0.22 16.88
C LEU A 104 5.68 1.72 16.94
N TRP A 105 4.71 2.15 16.15
CA TRP A 105 4.35 3.55 16.03
C TRP A 105 3.70 4.11 17.30
N ALA A 106 2.83 3.33 17.95
CA ALA A 106 2.22 3.75 19.21
C ALA A 106 3.27 3.84 20.33
N SER A 107 4.29 2.97 20.35
CA SER A 107 5.40 3.06 21.29
C SER A 107 6.29 4.29 21.03
N ALA A 108 6.29 4.81 19.82
CA ALA A 108 6.98 6.07 19.45
C ALA A 108 6.13 7.32 19.70
N GLY A 109 4.90 7.18 20.23
CA GLY A 109 4.03 8.31 20.56
C GLY A 109 3.05 8.73 19.46
N PHE A 110 2.92 7.96 18.39
CA PHE A 110 1.98 8.22 17.30
C PHE A 110 0.66 7.44 17.50
N ALA A 111 -0.43 7.94 16.93
CA ALA A 111 -1.59 7.09 16.64
C ALA A 111 -1.26 6.20 15.44
N HIS A 112 -1.53 4.91 15.54
CA HIS A 112 -1.24 3.92 14.49
C HIS A 112 -2.52 3.27 14.00
N PHE A 113 -2.83 3.45 12.71
CA PHE A 113 -3.98 2.83 12.07
C PHE A 113 -3.50 1.77 11.08
N VAL A 114 -3.96 0.53 11.21
CA VAL A 114 -3.64 -0.59 10.30
C VAL A 114 -4.91 -1.00 9.57
N MET A 115 -4.92 -0.84 8.24
CA MET A 115 -6.04 -1.28 7.40
C MET A 115 -5.96 -2.78 7.11
N ASP A 116 -7.08 -3.46 7.27
CA ASP A 116 -7.26 -4.85 6.80
C ASP A 116 -7.55 -4.88 5.30
N THR A 117 -6.93 -5.79 4.58
CA THR A 117 -7.09 -5.88 3.12
C THR A 117 -8.22 -6.83 2.75
N ARG A 118 -9.26 -6.30 2.07
CA ARG A 118 -10.46 -7.09 1.69
C ARG A 118 -10.12 -8.41 1.00
N GLY A 119 -10.76 -9.49 1.44
CA GLY A 119 -10.65 -10.83 0.87
C GLY A 119 -9.29 -11.51 1.08
N GLN A 120 -8.32 -10.84 1.69
CA GLN A 120 -7.03 -11.39 2.07
C GLN A 120 -7.01 -11.83 3.54
N GLY A 121 -5.87 -12.31 4.03
CA GLY A 121 -5.72 -12.64 5.44
C GLY A 121 -5.73 -14.14 5.75
N SER A 122 -5.19 -14.95 4.84
CA SER A 122 -4.99 -16.40 5.09
C SER A 122 -3.60 -16.88 4.68
N GLY A 123 -2.70 -15.96 4.30
CA GLY A 123 -1.33 -16.28 3.93
C GLY A 123 -0.40 -16.37 5.14
N TRP A 124 -0.32 -15.30 5.92
CA TRP A 124 0.62 -15.18 7.04
C TRP A 124 0.07 -14.39 8.26
N ALA A 125 -0.96 -13.58 8.08
CA ALA A 125 -1.68 -12.90 9.17
C ALA A 125 -3.18 -12.95 8.89
N GLY A 126 -4.00 -13.06 9.93
CA GLY A 126 -5.46 -13.17 9.82
C GLY A 126 -6.11 -11.88 9.33
N GLY A 127 -7.12 -12.00 8.45
CA GLY A 127 -7.95 -10.89 8.00
C GLY A 127 -9.40 -11.05 8.44
N ALA A 128 -10.14 -9.95 8.47
CA ALA A 128 -11.53 -9.89 8.88
C ALA A 128 -12.46 -9.14 7.91
N THR A 129 -11.90 -8.67 6.77
CA THR A 129 -12.64 -7.92 5.75
C THR A 129 -13.01 -8.81 4.57
N ALA A 130 -14.30 -8.97 4.33
CA ALA A 130 -14.79 -9.71 3.16
C ALA A 130 -14.61 -8.90 1.86
N ASP A 131 -14.46 -9.60 0.73
CA ASP A 131 -14.64 -9.02 -0.61
C ASP A 131 -15.87 -9.64 -1.27
N PRO A 132 -17.04 -9.01 -1.20
CA PRO A 132 -18.29 -9.57 -1.73
C PRO A 132 -18.41 -9.45 -3.26
N VAL A 133 -17.39 -8.85 -3.93
CA VAL A 133 -17.44 -8.57 -5.36
C VAL A 133 -16.52 -9.53 -6.13
N GLY A 134 -16.99 -9.93 -7.31
CA GLY A 134 -16.17 -10.59 -8.32
C GLY A 134 -16.30 -12.10 -8.34
N SER A 135 -16.42 -12.63 -9.56
CA SER A 135 -16.46 -14.07 -9.86
C SER A 135 -15.98 -14.38 -11.28
N ALA A 136 -15.31 -13.43 -11.94
CA ALA A 136 -14.70 -13.67 -13.25
C ALA A 136 -13.58 -14.73 -13.15
N PRO A 137 -13.27 -15.48 -14.21
CA PRO A 137 -12.12 -16.37 -14.22
C PRO A 137 -10.84 -15.66 -13.82
N ALA A 138 -10.11 -16.24 -12.87
CA ALA A 138 -8.86 -15.70 -12.34
C ALA A 138 -7.89 -16.84 -12.01
N TYR A 139 -6.59 -16.54 -12.03
CA TYR A 139 -5.61 -17.45 -11.46
C TYR A 139 -5.70 -17.39 -9.91
N PRO A 140 -5.48 -18.49 -9.18
CA PRO A 140 -5.50 -18.48 -7.73
C PRO A 140 -4.59 -17.40 -7.14
N GLY A 141 -5.16 -16.52 -6.33
CA GLY A 141 -4.54 -15.32 -5.77
C GLY A 141 -5.46 -14.12 -5.91
N PHE A 142 -4.90 -12.92 -5.89
CA PHE A 142 -5.68 -11.68 -5.95
C PHE A 142 -5.35 -10.82 -7.17
N LEU A 143 -4.13 -10.94 -7.71
CA LEU A 143 -3.62 -10.04 -8.74
C LEU A 143 -4.38 -10.14 -10.08
N THR A 144 -5.03 -11.27 -10.35
CA THR A 144 -5.76 -11.49 -11.61
C THR A 144 -7.29 -11.37 -11.48
N ARG A 145 -7.80 -11.02 -10.31
CA ARG A 145 -9.26 -10.90 -10.10
C ARG A 145 -9.82 -9.67 -10.83
N GLY A 146 -10.62 -9.90 -11.86
CA GLY A 146 -11.20 -8.84 -12.71
C GLY A 146 -10.19 -8.16 -13.63
N ILE A 147 -9.04 -8.77 -13.91
CA ILE A 147 -7.87 -8.16 -14.59
C ILE A 147 -8.13 -7.70 -16.03
N GLU A 148 -9.24 -8.08 -16.66
CA GLU A 148 -9.56 -7.67 -18.03
C GLU A 148 -10.37 -6.36 -18.12
N ASP A 149 -10.78 -5.79 -16.96
CA ASP A 149 -11.56 -4.55 -16.89
C ASP A 149 -11.11 -3.72 -15.68
N PRO A 150 -10.61 -2.50 -15.87
CA PRO A 150 -10.16 -1.65 -14.76
C PRO A 150 -11.29 -1.34 -13.76
N HIS A 151 -12.55 -1.28 -14.21
CA HIS A 151 -13.69 -1.05 -13.32
C HIS A 151 -14.03 -2.27 -12.44
N ALA A 152 -13.76 -3.49 -12.91
CA ALA A 152 -13.96 -4.74 -12.17
C ALA A 152 -12.74 -5.19 -11.37
N TYR A 153 -11.58 -4.57 -11.62
CA TYR A 153 -10.31 -5.04 -11.08
C TYR A 153 -10.24 -4.94 -9.56
N TYR A 154 -9.66 -5.95 -8.94
CA TYR A 154 -9.57 -6.08 -7.47
C TYR A 154 -8.89 -4.87 -6.82
N TYR A 155 -7.79 -4.38 -7.39
CA TYR A 155 -7.06 -3.25 -6.81
C TYR A 155 -7.79 -1.90 -6.93
N ARG A 156 -8.79 -1.75 -7.79
CA ARG A 156 -9.70 -0.59 -7.75
C ARG A 156 -10.36 -0.50 -6.38
N ARG A 157 -10.83 -1.64 -5.87
CA ARG A 157 -11.48 -1.72 -4.55
C ARG A 157 -10.49 -1.51 -3.41
N VAL A 158 -9.30 -2.14 -3.49
CA VAL A 158 -8.27 -2.03 -2.45
C VAL A 158 -7.75 -0.59 -2.31
N PHE A 159 -7.43 0.09 -3.41
CA PHE A 159 -6.94 1.47 -3.36
C PHE A 159 -8.02 2.44 -2.88
N THR A 160 -9.28 2.21 -3.27
CA THR A 160 -10.42 2.96 -2.73
C THR A 160 -10.56 2.77 -1.22
N ASP A 161 -10.47 1.52 -0.74
CA ASP A 161 -10.50 1.23 0.70
C ASP A 161 -9.36 1.94 1.44
N ALA A 162 -8.17 2.00 0.84
CA ALA A 162 -7.02 2.66 1.45
C ALA A 162 -7.21 4.17 1.61
N VAL A 163 -7.79 4.84 0.62
CA VAL A 163 -8.17 6.25 0.74
C VAL A 163 -9.22 6.43 1.85
N ARG A 164 -10.26 5.59 1.87
CA ARG A 164 -11.31 5.62 2.90
C ARG A 164 -10.76 5.28 4.30
N ALA A 165 -9.73 4.42 4.39
CA ALA A 165 -9.03 4.13 5.63
C ALA A 165 -8.33 5.36 6.21
N VAL A 166 -7.68 6.17 5.37
CA VAL A 166 -7.10 7.44 5.81
C VAL A 166 -8.19 8.39 6.32
N GLU A 167 -9.32 8.50 5.61
CA GLU A 167 -10.46 9.30 6.06
C GLU A 167 -11.00 8.82 7.42
N ALA A 168 -11.14 7.49 7.60
CA ALA A 168 -11.56 6.90 8.86
C ALA A 168 -10.53 7.11 9.98
N ALA A 169 -9.25 6.92 9.69
CA ALA A 169 -8.20 7.14 10.69
C ALA A 169 -8.18 8.59 11.19
N ARG A 170 -8.36 9.56 10.28
CA ARG A 170 -8.41 11.00 10.58
C ARG A 170 -9.66 11.44 11.35
N ALA A 171 -10.73 10.69 11.29
CA ALA A 171 -12.00 11.04 11.95
C ALA A 171 -12.03 10.73 13.47
N HIS A 172 -11.04 10.01 13.99
CA HIS A 172 -10.97 9.69 15.43
C HIS A 172 -10.47 10.91 16.25
N PRO A 173 -11.06 11.19 17.42
CA PRO A 173 -10.70 12.39 18.22
C PRO A 173 -9.24 12.44 18.69
N LEU A 174 -8.58 11.29 18.83
CA LEU A 174 -7.18 11.20 19.26
C LEU A 174 -6.18 11.22 18.09
N THR A 175 -6.61 11.50 16.86
CA THR A 175 -5.71 11.58 15.68
C THR A 175 -5.65 12.99 15.14
N ASP A 176 -4.45 13.44 14.78
CA ASP A 176 -4.26 14.72 14.09
C ASP A 176 -4.31 14.52 12.57
N ALA A 177 -5.41 14.90 11.98
CA ALA A 177 -5.63 14.78 10.54
C ALA A 177 -4.59 15.55 9.70
N ALA A 178 -4.06 16.66 10.22
CA ALA A 178 -3.07 17.48 9.52
C ALA A 178 -1.66 16.88 9.56
N ARG A 179 -1.38 15.98 10.50
CA ARG A 179 -0.10 15.31 10.66
C ARG A 179 -0.23 13.80 10.38
N THR A 180 -0.62 13.46 9.13
CA THR A 180 -0.85 12.07 8.69
C THR A 180 0.26 11.62 7.74
N ALA A 181 0.98 10.57 8.09
CA ALA A 181 1.89 9.85 7.21
C ALA A 181 1.30 8.48 6.83
N VAL A 182 1.73 7.92 5.69
CA VAL A 182 1.33 6.59 5.24
C VAL A 182 2.55 5.72 4.94
N THR A 183 2.45 4.44 5.28
CA THR A 183 3.53 3.46 5.11
C THR A 183 3.01 2.08 4.74
N GLY A 184 3.88 1.22 4.29
CA GLY A 184 3.59 -0.18 4.06
C GLY A 184 4.70 -0.89 3.30
N VAL A 185 4.74 -2.21 3.46
CA VAL A 185 5.74 -3.09 2.84
C VAL A 185 5.10 -3.84 1.69
N SER A 186 5.81 -4.02 0.59
CA SER A 186 5.37 -4.84 -0.55
C SER A 186 4.05 -4.33 -1.15
N GLN A 187 2.96 -5.09 -1.09
CA GLN A 187 1.62 -4.61 -1.46
C GLN A 187 1.26 -3.33 -0.70
N GLY A 188 1.58 -3.28 0.59
CA GLY A 188 1.40 -2.07 1.40
C GLY A 188 2.18 -0.88 0.84
N GLY A 189 3.39 -1.09 0.34
CA GLY A 189 4.20 -0.06 -0.34
C GLY A 189 3.55 0.45 -1.63
N GLY A 190 2.99 -0.45 -2.45
CA GLY A 190 2.23 -0.07 -3.65
C GLY A 190 0.95 0.71 -3.31
N ILE A 191 0.23 0.30 -2.26
CA ILE A 191 -0.94 1.04 -1.74
C ILE A 191 -0.50 2.41 -1.20
N THR A 192 0.64 2.49 -0.51
CA THR A 192 1.22 3.75 -0.01
C THR A 192 1.48 4.75 -1.15
N LEU A 193 2.00 4.29 -2.29
CA LEU A 193 2.18 5.13 -3.48
C LEU A 193 0.84 5.64 -4.03
N ALA A 194 -0.16 4.76 -4.11
CA ALA A 194 -1.50 5.14 -4.58
C ALA A 194 -2.14 6.18 -3.66
N VAL A 195 -2.09 5.96 -2.34
CA VAL A 195 -2.63 6.90 -1.35
C VAL A 195 -1.87 8.23 -1.37
N GLY A 196 -0.53 8.21 -1.49
CA GLY A 196 0.27 9.43 -1.59
C GLY A 196 -0.06 10.32 -2.80
N ALA A 197 -0.63 9.74 -3.86
CA ALA A 197 -1.15 10.46 -5.01
C ALA A 197 -2.61 10.90 -4.84
N LEU A 198 -3.47 10.03 -4.30
CA LEU A 198 -4.92 10.22 -4.21
C LEU A 198 -5.35 11.03 -2.97
N VAL A 199 -4.48 11.14 -1.97
CA VAL A 199 -4.66 11.95 -0.75
C VAL A 199 -3.50 12.93 -0.64
N PRO A 200 -3.53 14.04 -1.41
CA PRO A 200 -2.35 14.91 -1.63
C PRO A 200 -1.90 15.71 -0.40
N ASP A 201 -2.65 15.67 0.67
CA ASP A 201 -2.39 16.35 1.95
C ASP A 201 -1.78 15.45 3.03
N VAL A 202 -1.38 14.20 2.68
CA VAL A 202 -0.50 13.44 3.58
C VAL A 202 0.86 14.12 3.67
N VAL A 203 1.45 14.15 4.88
CA VAL A 203 2.69 14.90 5.12
C VAL A 203 3.95 14.10 4.81
N ALA A 204 3.85 12.78 4.73
CA ALA A 204 4.96 11.89 4.38
C ALA A 204 4.45 10.54 3.85
N ILE A 205 5.24 9.90 2.97
CA ILE A 205 5.00 8.53 2.54
C ILE A 205 6.27 7.69 2.68
N ALA A 206 6.11 6.45 3.17
CA ALA A 206 7.23 5.52 3.34
C ALA A 206 6.90 4.17 2.67
N PRO A 207 7.01 4.05 1.34
CA PRO A 207 6.79 2.79 0.61
C PRO A 207 8.04 1.91 0.67
N ASP A 208 7.95 0.77 1.36
CA ASP A 208 9.04 -0.20 1.44
C ASP A 208 8.89 -1.29 0.38
N VAL A 209 9.96 -1.56 -0.37
CA VAL A 209 10.01 -2.57 -1.44
C VAL A 209 8.68 -2.67 -2.20
N PRO A 210 8.14 -1.55 -2.74
CA PRO A 210 6.76 -1.48 -3.20
C PRO A 210 6.47 -2.46 -4.33
N PHE A 211 5.45 -3.29 -4.13
CA PHE A 211 4.80 -4.11 -5.15
C PHE A 211 3.85 -3.25 -6.01
N LEU A 212 3.31 -3.78 -7.09
CA LEU A 212 2.42 -3.11 -8.04
C LEU A 212 3.11 -1.98 -8.83
N CYS A 213 4.40 -2.12 -9.12
CA CYS A 213 5.19 -1.15 -9.86
C CYS A 213 5.78 -1.77 -11.12
N ASP A 214 5.80 -1.01 -12.22
CA ASP A 214 6.38 -1.37 -13.50
C ASP A 214 5.95 -2.78 -13.98
N PHE A 215 4.64 -2.98 -14.09
CA PHE A 215 4.08 -4.29 -14.49
C PHE A 215 4.69 -4.86 -15.78
N PRO A 216 4.98 -4.06 -16.83
CA PRO A 216 5.63 -4.59 -18.04
C PRO A 216 6.99 -5.23 -17.75
N ARG A 217 7.77 -4.66 -16.83
CA ARG A 217 9.05 -5.19 -16.38
C ARG A 217 8.85 -6.38 -15.45
N ALA A 218 8.08 -6.21 -14.39
CA ALA A 218 7.87 -7.19 -13.34
C ALA A 218 7.38 -8.55 -13.88
N THR A 219 6.39 -8.55 -14.77
CA THR A 219 5.82 -9.77 -15.32
C THR A 219 6.78 -10.57 -16.22
N THR A 220 7.92 -10.00 -16.58
CA THR A 220 8.91 -10.62 -17.48
C THR A 220 10.20 -11.04 -16.78
N ILE A 221 10.53 -10.49 -15.60
CA ILE A 221 11.83 -10.76 -14.97
C ILE A 221 11.75 -11.59 -13.69
N THR A 222 10.56 -11.80 -13.11
CA THR A 222 10.42 -12.63 -11.92
C THR A 222 9.43 -13.76 -12.10
N ASP A 223 9.78 -14.93 -11.52
CA ASP A 223 8.90 -16.09 -11.39
C ASP A 223 8.20 -16.16 -10.01
N ARG A 224 8.39 -15.16 -9.16
CA ARG A 224 7.76 -15.13 -7.84
C ARG A 224 6.33 -14.60 -7.93
N VAL A 225 5.47 -15.16 -7.08
CA VAL A 225 4.15 -14.58 -6.83
C VAL A 225 4.33 -13.30 -6.00
N PRO A 226 3.47 -12.27 -6.19
CA PRO A 226 2.23 -12.28 -6.98
C PRO A 226 2.40 -11.96 -8.47
N TYR A 227 3.48 -11.35 -8.94
CA TYR A 227 3.63 -10.98 -10.37
C TYR A 227 3.46 -12.17 -11.31
N ARG A 228 3.93 -13.34 -10.90
CA ARG A 228 3.79 -14.58 -11.67
C ARG A 228 2.33 -14.99 -11.96
N GLU A 229 1.36 -14.56 -11.15
CA GLU A 229 -0.06 -14.83 -11.37
C GLU A 229 -0.53 -14.30 -12.74
N VAL A 230 -0.05 -13.12 -13.16
CA VAL A 230 -0.35 -12.52 -14.47
C VAL A 230 0.15 -13.42 -15.59
N GLY A 231 1.39 -13.90 -15.50
CA GLY A 231 1.95 -14.82 -16.49
C GLY A 231 1.18 -16.13 -16.57
N HIS A 232 0.74 -16.68 -15.44
CA HIS A 232 -0.09 -17.88 -15.42
C HIS A 232 -1.48 -17.65 -16.04
N TYR A 233 -2.11 -16.53 -15.76
CA TYR A 233 -3.38 -16.15 -16.37
C TYR A 233 -3.26 -16.06 -17.88
N LEU A 234 -2.25 -15.35 -18.38
CA LEU A 234 -2.04 -15.12 -19.81
C LEU A 234 -1.64 -16.38 -20.59
N LYS A 235 -1.09 -17.43 -19.94
CA LYS A 235 -0.88 -18.73 -20.58
C LYS A 235 -2.18 -19.34 -21.11
N THR A 236 -3.28 -19.11 -20.40
CA THR A 236 -4.62 -19.61 -20.74
C THR A 236 -5.40 -18.60 -21.57
N HIS A 237 -5.29 -17.32 -21.23
CA HIS A 237 -6.01 -16.21 -21.88
C HIS A 237 -5.12 -15.47 -22.88
N ARG A 238 -4.62 -16.15 -23.89
CA ARG A 238 -3.59 -15.65 -24.82
C ARG A 238 -3.98 -14.42 -25.62
N GLY A 239 -5.28 -14.24 -25.89
CA GLY A 239 -5.82 -13.07 -26.60
C GLY A 239 -6.01 -11.84 -25.74
N SER A 240 -5.72 -11.91 -24.42
CA SER A 240 -6.01 -10.84 -23.45
C SER A 240 -4.80 -9.99 -23.08
N VAL A 241 -3.62 -10.20 -23.68
CA VAL A 241 -2.36 -9.54 -23.29
C VAL A 241 -2.49 -8.02 -23.27
N GLU A 242 -2.98 -7.43 -24.37
CA GLU A 242 -3.14 -5.97 -24.47
C GLU A 242 -4.19 -5.43 -23.49
N ARG A 243 -5.30 -6.14 -23.33
CA ARG A 243 -6.37 -5.77 -22.41
C ARG A 243 -5.90 -5.81 -20.96
N VAL A 244 -5.20 -6.87 -20.59
CA VAL A 244 -4.60 -7.01 -19.24
C VAL A 244 -3.58 -5.91 -18.98
N ALA A 245 -2.68 -5.64 -19.94
CA ALA A 245 -1.71 -4.56 -19.83
C ALA A 245 -2.41 -3.19 -19.66
N GLY A 246 -3.47 -2.94 -20.43
CA GLY A 246 -4.28 -1.72 -20.32
C GLY A 246 -4.94 -1.58 -18.95
N THR A 247 -5.51 -2.67 -18.40
CA THR A 247 -6.08 -2.65 -17.05
C THR A 247 -5.00 -2.37 -16.00
N LEU A 248 -3.88 -3.10 -16.03
CA LEU A 248 -2.82 -2.95 -15.03
C LEU A 248 -2.22 -1.54 -15.02
N ALA A 249 -2.22 -0.84 -16.14
CA ALA A 249 -1.72 0.53 -16.24
C ALA A 249 -2.47 1.52 -15.33
N TYR A 250 -3.76 1.34 -15.06
CA TYR A 250 -4.50 2.17 -14.10
C TYR A 250 -4.06 1.96 -12.64
N PHE A 251 -3.30 0.91 -12.37
CA PHE A 251 -2.91 0.49 -11.01
C PHE A 251 -1.40 0.42 -10.82
N ASP A 252 -0.64 0.85 -11.83
CA ASP A 252 0.82 0.86 -11.77
C ASP A 252 1.33 1.96 -10.84
N GLY A 253 2.08 1.59 -9.82
CA GLY A 253 2.70 2.48 -8.84
C GLY A 253 3.55 3.58 -9.45
N VAL A 254 4.08 3.37 -10.66
CA VAL A 254 4.87 4.37 -11.39
C VAL A 254 4.02 5.60 -11.73
N HIS A 255 2.76 5.42 -12.14
CA HIS A 255 1.86 6.53 -12.47
C HIS A 255 1.39 7.29 -11.23
N PHE A 256 1.17 6.59 -10.12
CA PHE A 256 0.92 7.25 -8.83
C PHE A 256 2.14 8.01 -8.34
N ALA A 257 3.33 7.42 -8.44
CA ALA A 257 4.58 8.08 -8.07
C ALA A 257 4.79 9.40 -8.82
N ALA A 258 4.44 9.47 -10.09
CA ALA A 258 4.50 10.69 -10.90
C ALA A 258 3.58 11.82 -10.39
N ARG A 259 2.63 11.51 -9.50
CA ARG A 259 1.71 12.45 -8.83
C ARG A 259 2.04 12.73 -7.38
N GLY A 260 2.95 11.93 -6.78
CA GLY A 260 3.37 12.09 -5.40
C GLY A 260 3.97 13.47 -5.14
N ARG A 261 3.62 14.09 -4.01
CA ARG A 261 4.08 15.44 -3.63
C ARG A 261 4.70 15.49 -2.24
N ALA A 262 4.29 14.62 -1.34
CA ALA A 262 4.82 14.55 0.01
C ALA A 262 6.32 14.15 0.02
N PRO A 263 7.08 14.51 1.04
CA PRO A 263 8.36 13.87 1.31
C PRO A 263 8.22 12.34 1.29
N ALA A 264 9.17 11.63 0.67
CA ALA A 264 9.10 10.19 0.47
C ALA A 264 10.40 9.50 0.87
N LEU A 265 10.26 8.41 1.64
CA LEU A 265 11.37 7.53 1.99
C LEU A 265 11.04 6.12 1.48
N PHE A 266 11.72 5.72 0.42
CA PHE A 266 11.60 4.37 -0.16
C PHE A 266 12.64 3.43 0.45
N SER A 267 12.39 2.12 0.35
CA SER A 267 13.43 1.11 0.46
C SER A 267 13.46 0.20 -0.75
N VAL A 268 14.62 -0.39 -1.02
CA VAL A 268 14.84 -1.40 -2.05
C VAL A 268 15.88 -2.41 -1.56
N ALA A 269 15.68 -3.69 -1.88
CA ALA A 269 16.64 -4.75 -1.61
C ALA A 269 17.13 -5.36 -2.93
N LEU A 270 18.46 -5.47 -3.12
CA LEU A 270 19.03 -5.83 -4.44
C LEU A 270 18.90 -7.32 -4.78
N GLU A 271 18.59 -8.17 -3.80
CA GLU A 271 18.31 -9.60 -4.03
C GLU A 271 16.82 -9.96 -4.01
N ASP A 272 15.93 -8.93 -3.98
CA ASP A 272 14.47 -9.13 -3.92
C ASP A 272 13.92 -9.64 -5.27
N LEU A 273 13.56 -10.92 -5.30
CA LEU A 273 12.91 -11.56 -6.44
C LEU A 273 11.38 -11.36 -6.47
N THR A 274 10.78 -10.91 -5.38
CA THR A 274 9.33 -10.68 -5.28
C THR A 274 8.95 -9.31 -5.83
N CYS A 275 9.67 -8.28 -5.40
CA CYS A 275 9.59 -6.92 -5.94
C CYS A 275 10.96 -6.52 -6.54
N PRO A 276 11.26 -6.94 -7.78
CA PRO A 276 12.57 -6.75 -8.37
C PRO A 276 13.07 -5.30 -8.28
N PRO A 277 14.36 -5.06 -7.97
CA PRO A 277 14.91 -3.73 -7.76
C PRO A 277 14.55 -2.71 -8.86
N SER A 278 14.58 -3.13 -10.13
CA SER A 278 14.23 -2.23 -11.24
C SER A 278 12.80 -1.75 -11.19
N THR A 279 11.85 -2.52 -10.64
CA THR A 279 10.45 -2.11 -10.50
C THR A 279 10.27 -1.08 -9.40
N VAL A 280 11.01 -1.23 -8.30
CA VAL A 280 11.04 -0.26 -7.19
C VAL A 280 11.70 1.05 -7.65
N PHE A 281 12.85 0.96 -8.32
CA PHE A 281 13.52 2.14 -8.88
C PHE A 281 12.70 2.84 -9.97
N ALA A 282 11.87 2.12 -10.74
CA ALA A 282 10.95 2.73 -11.69
C ALA A 282 9.99 3.71 -11.00
N ALA A 283 9.39 3.29 -9.88
CA ALA A 283 8.51 4.14 -9.09
C ALA A 283 9.30 5.27 -8.40
N PHE A 284 10.43 4.96 -7.76
CA PHE A 284 11.28 5.98 -7.14
C PHE A 284 11.75 7.05 -8.13
N ASN A 285 12.24 6.64 -9.30
CA ASN A 285 12.74 7.58 -10.31
C ASN A 285 11.61 8.44 -10.91
N ALA A 286 10.37 7.89 -11.00
CA ALA A 286 9.19 8.62 -11.46
C ALA A 286 8.60 9.56 -10.39
N TYR A 287 8.90 9.35 -9.11
CA TYR A 287 8.32 10.14 -8.01
C TYR A 287 8.61 11.63 -8.17
N ALA A 288 7.55 12.45 -8.21
CA ALA A 288 7.62 13.87 -8.54
C ALA A 288 7.84 14.78 -7.32
N GLY A 289 7.64 14.29 -6.10
CA GLY A 289 7.83 15.07 -4.88
C GLY A 289 9.24 15.65 -4.77
N PRO A 290 9.39 16.86 -4.22
CA PRO A 290 10.66 17.58 -4.20
C PRO A 290 11.70 16.96 -3.25
N SER A 291 11.24 16.19 -2.27
CA SER A 291 12.08 15.50 -1.28
C SER A 291 11.82 14.01 -1.34
N LYS A 292 12.78 13.25 -1.84
CA LYS A 292 12.72 11.79 -1.85
C LYS A 292 14.08 11.18 -1.55
N ALA A 293 14.07 10.08 -0.80
CA ALA A 293 15.24 9.26 -0.51
C ALA A 293 14.90 7.79 -0.73
N ILE A 294 15.91 6.98 -0.98
CA ILE A 294 15.79 5.52 -1.08
C ILE A 294 16.95 4.87 -0.33
N GLU A 295 16.59 4.01 0.64
CA GLU A 295 17.54 3.14 1.31
C GLU A 295 17.75 1.89 0.47
N VAL A 296 19.01 1.56 0.20
CA VAL A 296 19.40 0.42 -0.63
C VAL A 296 20.03 -0.65 0.25
N TYR A 297 19.47 -1.84 0.23
CA TYR A 297 19.93 -3.00 0.99
C TYR A 297 20.58 -4.01 0.05
N ASP A 298 21.92 -4.05 0.03
CA ASP A 298 22.71 -4.76 -0.98
C ASP A 298 22.52 -6.28 -0.96
N PHE A 299 22.29 -6.88 0.22
CA PHE A 299 22.27 -8.33 0.44
C PHE A 299 20.95 -8.85 1.03
N ASN A 300 19.91 -8.01 1.04
CA ASN A 300 18.59 -8.37 1.54
C ASN A 300 17.69 -8.85 0.41
N ASP A 301 16.74 -9.72 0.74
CA ASP A 301 15.65 -10.19 -0.11
C ASP A 301 14.38 -9.32 0.16
N HIS A 302 13.22 -9.89 0.06
CA HIS A 302 11.92 -9.19 0.14
C HIS A 302 11.61 -8.56 1.50
N GLU A 303 12.36 -8.85 2.55
CA GLU A 303 12.23 -8.17 3.84
C GLU A 303 12.63 -6.69 3.79
N GLY A 304 13.35 -6.25 2.75
CA GLY A 304 13.60 -4.84 2.45
C GLY A 304 14.29 -4.04 3.57
N GLY A 305 15.25 -4.66 4.27
CA GLY A 305 15.93 -4.09 5.43
C GLY A 305 15.22 -4.36 6.76
N GLY A 306 13.92 -4.75 6.76
CA GLY A 306 13.17 -5.14 7.96
C GLY A 306 13.35 -4.16 9.13
N PRO A 307 13.75 -4.62 10.34
CA PRO A 307 13.89 -3.75 11.51
C PRO A 307 14.91 -2.60 11.35
N PHE A 308 15.89 -2.73 10.45
CA PHE A 308 16.81 -1.61 10.15
C PHE A 308 16.09 -0.49 9.41
N GLN A 309 15.24 -0.82 8.46
CA GLN A 309 14.40 0.15 7.75
C GLN A 309 13.39 0.80 8.70
N GLU A 310 12.74 0.03 9.56
CA GLU A 310 11.85 0.57 10.61
C GLU A 310 12.55 1.62 11.48
N GLN A 311 13.82 1.38 11.86
CA GLN A 311 14.61 2.34 12.64
C GLN A 311 14.90 3.64 11.86
N VAL A 312 15.15 3.54 10.55
CA VAL A 312 15.33 4.73 9.68
C VAL A 312 14.03 5.51 9.59
N GLN A 313 12.91 4.83 9.34
CA GLN A 313 11.59 5.45 9.26
C GLN A 313 11.17 6.13 10.57
N LEU A 314 11.39 5.49 11.72
CA LEU A 314 11.10 6.07 13.03
C LEU A 314 11.77 7.43 13.21
N ARG A 315 13.07 7.53 12.89
CA ARG A 315 13.83 8.78 13.00
C ARG A 315 13.34 9.83 11.99
N TRP A 316 13.05 9.40 10.77
CA TRP A 316 12.62 10.27 9.70
C TRP A 316 11.21 10.84 9.94
N LEU A 317 10.25 10.00 10.33
CA LEU A 317 8.88 10.43 10.62
C LEU A 317 8.80 11.25 11.91
N ALA A 318 9.64 10.97 12.91
CA ALA A 318 9.70 11.79 14.13
C ALA A 318 10.01 13.25 13.79
N VAL A 319 10.91 13.52 12.86
CA VAL A 319 11.21 14.90 12.43
C VAL A 319 10.02 15.53 11.70
N LEU A 320 9.38 14.80 10.79
CA LEU A 320 8.31 15.36 9.94
C LEU A 320 6.95 15.52 10.63
N LEU A 321 6.70 14.75 11.68
CA LEU A 321 5.40 14.70 12.34
C LEU A 321 5.36 15.46 13.68
N THR A 322 6.53 15.84 14.24
CA THR A 322 6.59 16.55 15.54
C THR A 322 6.87 18.05 15.42
N ASP A 323 7.41 18.50 14.30
CA ASP A 323 7.59 19.91 13.95
C ASP A 323 6.31 20.48 13.29
#